data_a732e599e640c8cd0ad5ca23a44128e9
#
_entry.id   a732e599e640c8cd0ad5ca23a44128e9
#
_cell.length_a   1.000
_cell.length_b   1.000
_cell.length_c   1.000
_cell.angle_alpha   90.00
_cell.angle_beta   90.00
_cell.angle_gamma   90.00
#
_symmetry.space_group_name_H-M   'P 1'
#
loop_
_entity.id
_entity.type
_entity.pdbx_description
1 polymer ?
#
loop_
_entity_poly.entity_id
_entity_poly.type
_entity_poly.pdbx_seq_one_letter_code
_entity_poly.pdbx_strand_id
1 'polypeptide(L)'
;MDKPAMFESKQYIPDITSLVSYLPVPGYGVLPVNAFVIKARQPVLIDTGLAALRPEFMNELRATIELEELRWIWITHADIDHLGNLEAILAESPNARVVTTYIGMAKMSLHGFPLDRMFLLNPGQTLDVGDRTLLAVKPPTYDAPETTGLFDHQSGTLISADSFGAMLQEPADAASDIDPKALREGGHTWASIDAPWLGMIDIDKFGATLTAIEQLNARTILSSHLPPAINMSKTLLNNLADAYRAPTFVGPDQQMLEKLMAA
;
A
#
# COMPACT_ATOMS: atom_id res chain seq x y z
N MET A 1 15.84 -1.07 -14.78
CA MET A 1 14.73 -2.06 -14.80
C MET A 1 13.76 -1.65 -15.89
N ASP A 2 13.48 -2.55 -16.85
CA ASP A 2 12.69 -2.20 -18.05
C ASP A 2 11.25 -2.72 -18.00
N LYS A 3 10.92 -3.54 -17.04
CA LYS A 3 9.58 -4.16 -16.82
C LYS A 3 9.33 -4.33 -15.32
N PRO A 4 8.06 -4.43 -14.91
CA PRO A 4 7.72 -4.83 -13.56
C PRO A 4 8.42 -6.13 -13.18
N ALA A 5 8.87 -6.24 -11.94
CA ALA A 5 9.54 -7.42 -11.43
C ALA A 5 9.12 -7.72 -10.00
N MET A 6 8.89 -9.00 -9.70
CA MET A 6 8.72 -9.53 -8.36
C MET A 6 10.08 -9.84 -7.76
N PHE A 7 10.24 -9.56 -6.48
CA PHE A 7 11.42 -9.90 -5.69
C PHE A 7 11.06 -11.00 -4.69
N GLU A 8 12.05 -11.63 -4.10
CA GLU A 8 11.85 -12.62 -3.04
C GLU A 8 11.09 -11.98 -1.87
N SER A 9 10.08 -12.69 -1.37
CA SER A 9 9.29 -12.25 -0.21
C SER A 9 10.15 -12.14 1.02
N LYS A 10 9.94 -11.11 1.82
CA LYS A 10 10.76 -10.82 3.00
C LYS A 10 9.91 -10.69 4.26
N GLN A 11 10.38 -11.32 5.33
CA GLN A 11 9.79 -11.18 6.67
C GLN A 11 10.64 -10.23 7.51
N TYR A 12 10.24 -8.97 7.58
CA TYR A 12 10.93 -7.94 8.37
C TYR A 12 10.41 -7.86 9.82
N ILE A 13 9.20 -8.36 10.04
CA ILE A 13 8.50 -8.33 11.33
C ILE A 13 7.99 -9.75 11.60
N PRO A 14 8.04 -10.24 12.84
CA PRO A 14 7.40 -11.51 13.18
C PRO A 14 5.94 -11.50 12.69
N ASP A 15 5.52 -12.60 12.06
CA ASP A 15 4.16 -12.82 11.53
C ASP A 15 3.73 -11.93 10.36
N ILE A 16 4.57 -11.01 9.86
CA ILE A 16 4.25 -10.20 8.69
C ILE A 16 5.30 -10.40 7.59
N THR A 17 4.85 -10.88 6.43
CA THR A 17 5.66 -11.07 5.23
C THR A 17 5.27 -10.02 4.17
N SER A 18 6.26 -9.37 3.58
CA SER A 18 6.08 -8.46 2.45
C SER A 18 6.29 -9.22 1.14
N LEU A 19 5.32 -9.15 0.25
CA LEU A 19 5.38 -9.60 -1.14
C LEU A 19 5.82 -8.39 -1.96
N VAL A 20 7.10 -8.37 -2.34
CA VAL A 20 7.75 -7.16 -2.87
C VAL A 20 7.80 -7.16 -4.38
N SER A 21 7.30 -6.12 -5.02
CA SER A 21 7.50 -5.89 -6.44
C SER A 21 7.84 -4.43 -6.74
N TYR A 22 8.40 -4.19 -7.92
CA TYR A 22 8.73 -2.84 -8.39
C TYR A 22 8.21 -2.64 -9.81
N LEU A 23 7.60 -1.47 -10.01
CA LEU A 23 7.15 -0.97 -11.31
C LEU A 23 8.15 0.09 -11.80
N PRO A 24 8.82 -0.09 -12.96
CA PRO A 24 9.62 0.98 -13.54
C PRO A 24 8.71 2.10 -14.04
N VAL A 25 9.10 3.34 -13.71
CA VAL A 25 8.40 4.54 -14.16
C VAL A 25 9.36 5.36 -15.00
N PRO A 26 9.21 5.35 -16.35
CA PRO A 26 10.16 6.00 -17.26
C PRO A 26 10.38 7.48 -16.91
N GLY A 27 11.65 7.85 -16.71
CA GLY A 27 12.06 9.20 -16.35
C GLY A 27 11.96 9.53 -14.85
N TYR A 28 11.38 8.63 -14.03
CA TYR A 28 11.18 8.86 -12.59
C TYR A 28 11.81 7.78 -11.70
N GLY A 29 12.32 6.70 -12.29
CA GLY A 29 12.94 5.60 -11.55
C GLY A 29 12.00 4.41 -11.37
N VAL A 30 11.78 3.97 -10.14
CA VAL A 30 10.94 2.81 -9.81
C VAL A 30 9.94 3.12 -8.70
N LEU A 31 8.77 2.51 -8.77
CA LEU A 31 7.75 2.55 -7.74
C LEU A 31 7.64 1.17 -7.09
N PRO A 32 7.85 1.01 -5.78
CA PRO A 32 7.48 -0.21 -5.07
C PRO A 32 5.98 -0.48 -5.22
N VAL A 33 5.59 -1.73 -5.41
CA VAL A 33 4.19 -2.18 -5.33
C VAL A 33 4.16 -3.42 -4.45
N ASN A 34 3.84 -3.23 -3.18
CA ASN A 34 3.91 -4.24 -2.15
C ASN A 34 2.51 -4.74 -1.79
N ALA A 35 2.43 -6.02 -1.46
CA ALA A 35 1.33 -6.61 -0.72
C ALA A 35 1.88 -7.24 0.56
N PHE A 36 1.02 -7.50 1.55
CA PHE A 36 1.47 -7.98 2.85
C PHE A 36 0.62 -9.17 3.32
N VAL A 37 1.27 -10.14 3.97
CA VAL A 37 0.58 -11.26 4.62
C VAL A 37 0.79 -11.18 6.12
N ILE A 38 -0.29 -11.10 6.88
CA ILE A 38 -0.27 -11.26 8.35
C ILE A 38 -0.63 -12.71 8.66
N LYS A 39 0.31 -13.46 9.24
CA LYS A 39 0.15 -14.85 9.66
C LYS A 39 -0.55 -14.94 11.03
N ALA A 40 -1.77 -14.41 11.10
CA ALA A 40 -2.65 -14.52 12.26
C ALA A 40 -3.32 -15.91 12.30
N ARG A 41 -4.06 -16.23 13.35
CA ARG A 41 -4.88 -17.46 13.41
C ARG A 41 -5.86 -17.54 12.24
N GLN A 42 -6.37 -16.41 11.79
CA GLN A 42 -7.09 -16.25 10.54
C GLN A 42 -6.21 -15.38 9.64
N PRO A 43 -5.44 -15.97 8.71
CA PRO A 43 -4.49 -15.21 7.90
C PRO A 43 -5.15 -14.10 7.08
N VAL A 44 -4.44 -12.98 6.94
CA VAL A 44 -4.88 -11.80 6.21
C VAL A 44 -3.87 -11.49 5.11
N LEU A 45 -4.34 -11.39 3.88
CA LEU A 45 -3.59 -10.77 2.79
C LEU A 45 -4.04 -9.32 2.64
N ILE A 46 -3.11 -8.38 2.54
CA ILE A 46 -3.38 -6.97 2.30
C ILE A 46 -2.90 -6.63 0.90
N ASP A 47 -3.84 -6.24 0.05
CA ASP A 47 -3.70 -5.99 -1.38
C ASP A 47 -3.20 -7.20 -2.18
N THR A 48 -3.28 -7.13 -3.51
CA THR A 48 -3.01 -8.28 -4.37
C THR A 48 -2.05 -7.99 -5.52
N GLY A 49 -1.37 -6.85 -5.48
CA GLY A 49 -0.30 -6.50 -6.41
C GLY A 49 -0.70 -6.41 -7.89
N LEU A 50 0.30 -6.38 -8.74
CA LEU A 50 0.16 -6.17 -10.19
C LEU A 50 -0.31 -7.44 -10.93
N ALA A 51 -1.35 -7.33 -11.76
CA ALA A 51 -1.82 -8.41 -12.63
C ALA A 51 -0.73 -8.88 -13.63
N ALA A 52 0.17 -7.99 -14.03
CA ALA A 52 1.28 -8.30 -14.93
C ALA A 52 2.30 -9.28 -14.31
N LEU A 53 2.31 -9.42 -12.98
CA LEU A 53 3.19 -10.31 -12.22
C LEU A 53 2.43 -11.50 -11.60
N ARG A 54 1.25 -11.84 -12.13
CA ARG A 54 0.40 -12.87 -11.53
C ARG A 54 1.09 -14.21 -11.27
N PRO A 55 1.85 -14.81 -12.21
CA PRO A 55 2.51 -16.09 -11.95
C PRO A 55 3.49 -16.01 -10.78
N GLU A 56 4.31 -14.97 -10.76
CA GLU A 56 5.33 -14.75 -9.73
C GLU A 56 4.67 -14.42 -8.38
N PHE A 57 3.67 -13.53 -8.38
CA PHE A 57 2.93 -13.17 -7.18
C PHE A 57 2.24 -14.38 -6.55
N MET A 58 1.55 -15.21 -7.33
CA MET A 58 0.88 -16.40 -6.83
C MET A 58 1.86 -17.44 -6.30
N ASN A 59 3.06 -17.55 -6.89
CA ASN A 59 4.11 -18.44 -6.39
C ASN A 59 4.64 -17.97 -5.03
N GLU A 60 4.96 -16.68 -4.88
CA GLU A 60 5.40 -16.10 -3.60
C GLU A 60 4.32 -16.20 -2.52
N LEU A 61 3.06 -15.96 -2.88
CA LEU A 61 1.94 -16.07 -1.94
C LEU A 61 1.77 -17.51 -1.44
N ARG A 62 1.81 -18.51 -2.33
CA ARG A 62 1.74 -19.94 -1.96
C ARG A 62 2.96 -20.39 -1.13
N ALA A 63 4.14 -19.82 -1.37
CA ALA A 63 5.31 -20.07 -0.53
C ALA A 63 5.18 -19.45 0.87
N THR A 64 4.30 -18.47 1.02
CA THR A 64 4.09 -17.74 2.28
C THR A 64 2.99 -18.33 3.13
N ILE A 65 1.85 -18.73 2.54
CA ILE A 65 0.69 -19.32 3.22
C ILE A 65 -0.02 -20.36 2.34
N GLU A 66 -0.74 -21.30 2.98
CA GLU A 66 -1.69 -22.16 2.30
C GLU A 66 -2.96 -21.35 1.95
N LEU A 67 -3.31 -21.28 0.66
CA LEU A 67 -4.42 -20.42 0.17
C LEU A 67 -5.79 -20.87 0.68
N GLU A 68 -5.98 -22.15 0.96
CA GLU A 68 -7.20 -22.69 1.56
C GLU A 68 -7.41 -22.19 3.01
N GLU A 69 -6.34 -21.81 3.71
CA GLU A 69 -6.38 -21.27 5.07
C GLU A 69 -6.61 -19.76 5.08
N LEU A 70 -6.44 -19.05 3.95
CA LEU A 70 -6.66 -17.62 3.85
C LEU A 70 -8.10 -17.27 4.21
N ARG A 71 -8.27 -16.37 5.19
CA ARG A 71 -9.60 -15.99 5.71
C ARG A 71 -10.01 -14.58 5.32
N TRP A 72 -9.03 -13.69 5.18
CA TRP A 72 -9.27 -12.28 4.92
C TRP A 72 -8.36 -11.77 3.82
N ILE A 73 -8.92 -11.02 2.88
CA ILE A 73 -8.20 -10.24 1.89
C ILE A 73 -8.61 -8.79 2.12
N TRP A 74 -7.71 -8.00 2.70
CA TRP A 74 -7.96 -6.58 2.93
C TRP A 74 -7.55 -5.79 1.69
N ILE A 75 -8.51 -5.23 0.99
CA ILE A 75 -8.26 -4.34 -0.13
C ILE A 75 -8.27 -2.91 0.38
N THR A 76 -7.11 -2.26 0.34
CA THR A 76 -6.94 -0.91 0.85
C THR A 76 -7.77 0.09 0.07
N HIS A 77 -7.77 -0.02 -1.25
CA HIS A 77 -8.64 0.69 -2.19
C HIS A 77 -8.71 -0.06 -3.54
N ALA A 78 -9.58 0.42 -4.46
CA ALA A 78 -9.95 -0.36 -5.64
C ALA A 78 -9.13 -0.03 -6.90
N ASP A 79 -7.84 0.27 -6.74
CA ASP A 79 -6.95 0.52 -7.86
C ASP A 79 -6.32 -0.76 -8.42
N ILE A 80 -5.88 -0.71 -9.67
CA ILE A 80 -5.49 -1.92 -10.42
C ILE A 80 -4.24 -2.62 -9.88
N ASP A 81 -3.37 -1.92 -9.22
CA ASP A 81 -2.16 -2.46 -8.59
C ASP A 81 -2.43 -3.03 -7.19
N HIS A 82 -3.62 -2.80 -6.64
CA HIS A 82 -4.11 -3.42 -5.40
C HIS A 82 -5.07 -4.60 -5.67
N LEU A 83 -5.77 -4.59 -6.82
CA LEU A 83 -6.74 -5.61 -7.20
C LEU A 83 -6.20 -6.66 -8.19
N GLY A 84 -4.97 -6.51 -8.69
CA GLY A 84 -4.49 -7.21 -9.88
C GLY A 84 -4.59 -8.73 -9.87
N ASN A 85 -4.51 -9.37 -8.70
CA ASN A 85 -4.59 -10.82 -8.58
C ASN A 85 -5.78 -11.30 -7.73
N LEU A 86 -6.67 -10.41 -7.30
CA LEU A 86 -7.77 -10.74 -6.40
C LEU A 86 -8.65 -11.89 -6.91
N GLU A 87 -9.02 -11.87 -8.19
CA GLU A 87 -9.85 -12.93 -8.79
C GLU A 87 -9.18 -14.31 -8.71
N ALA A 88 -7.89 -14.39 -9.06
CA ALA A 88 -7.14 -15.62 -9.01
C ALA A 88 -6.99 -16.17 -7.57
N ILE A 89 -6.76 -15.27 -6.60
CA ILE A 89 -6.67 -15.62 -5.19
C ILE A 89 -8.01 -16.12 -4.66
N LEU A 90 -9.11 -15.44 -5.00
CA LEU A 90 -10.45 -15.85 -4.59
C LEU A 90 -10.86 -17.23 -5.15
N ALA A 91 -10.36 -17.60 -6.32
CA ALA A 91 -10.60 -18.91 -6.91
C ALA A 91 -9.91 -20.05 -6.12
N GLU A 92 -8.75 -19.78 -5.52
CA GLU A 92 -7.98 -20.76 -4.73
C GLU A 92 -8.25 -20.67 -3.21
N SER A 93 -8.94 -19.61 -2.74
CA SER A 93 -9.22 -19.36 -1.34
C SER A 93 -10.74 -19.34 -1.09
N PRO A 94 -11.40 -20.52 -1.05
CA PRO A 94 -12.87 -20.60 -1.00
C PRO A 94 -13.46 -19.99 0.27
N ASN A 95 -12.69 -19.92 1.35
CA ASN A 95 -13.12 -19.41 2.65
C ASN A 95 -12.76 -17.92 2.87
N ALA A 96 -12.01 -17.29 1.97
CA ALA A 96 -11.58 -15.92 2.16
C ALA A 96 -12.74 -14.93 1.92
N ARG A 97 -12.79 -13.89 2.73
CA ARG A 97 -13.69 -12.74 2.56
C ARG A 97 -12.87 -11.48 2.27
N VAL A 98 -13.42 -10.59 1.47
CA VAL A 98 -12.77 -9.34 1.07
C VAL A 98 -13.20 -8.22 2.00
N VAL A 99 -12.26 -7.68 2.77
CA VAL A 99 -12.46 -6.52 3.64
C VAL A 99 -12.26 -5.25 2.84
N THR A 100 -13.27 -4.40 2.83
CA THR A 100 -13.24 -3.09 2.15
C THR A 100 -14.32 -2.17 2.74
N THR A 101 -14.43 -0.93 2.26
CA THR A 101 -15.53 -0.03 2.62
C THR A 101 -16.75 -0.23 1.71
N TYR A 102 -17.85 0.43 2.03
CA TYR A 102 -19.04 0.44 1.16
C TYR A 102 -18.73 1.01 -0.24
N ILE A 103 -17.93 2.06 -0.33
CA ILE A 103 -17.54 2.65 -1.63
C ILE A 103 -16.61 1.70 -2.38
N GLY A 104 -15.63 1.07 -1.69
CA GLY A 104 -14.77 0.06 -2.28
C GLY A 104 -15.57 -1.11 -2.85
N MET A 105 -16.52 -1.66 -2.07
CA MET A 105 -17.45 -2.69 -2.56
C MET A 105 -18.22 -2.23 -3.81
N ALA A 106 -18.73 -1.00 -3.83
CA ALA A 106 -19.45 -0.47 -4.97
C ALA A 106 -18.57 -0.39 -6.23
N LYS A 107 -17.32 0.10 -6.11
CA LYS A 107 -16.36 0.10 -7.21
C LYS A 107 -16.04 -1.32 -7.68
N MET A 108 -15.76 -2.23 -6.77
CA MET A 108 -15.43 -3.63 -7.08
C MET A 108 -16.62 -4.34 -7.78
N SER A 109 -17.87 -4.01 -7.41
CA SER A 109 -19.05 -4.57 -8.08
C SER A 109 -19.14 -4.18 -9.56
N LEU A 110 -18.66 -2.99 -9.92
CA LEU A 110 -18.61 -2.54 -11.32
C LEU A 110 -17.53 -3.32 -12.12
N HIS A 111 -16.55 -3.92 -11.45
CA HIS A 111 -15.58 -4.84 -12.04
C HIS A 111 -16.02 -6.31 -11.99
N GLY A 112 -17.24 -6.60 -11.52
CA GLY A 112 -17.79 -7.96 -11.51
C GLY A 112 -17.36 -8.84 -10.34
N PHE A 113 -16.73 -8.29 -9.30
CA PHE A 113 -16.37 -9.07 -8.12
C PHE A 113 -17.58 -9.53 -7.32
N PRO A 114 -17.56 -10.74 -6.72
CA PRO A 114 -18.68 -11.30 -5.98
C PRO A 114 -18.95 -10.53 -4.69
N LEU A 115 -20.19 -10.02 -4.53
CA LEU A 115 -20.58 -9.21 -3.37
C LEU A 115 -20.84 -10.04 -2.10
N ASP A 116 -21.19 -11.29 -2.24
CA ASP A 116 -21.45 -12.22 -1.14
C ASP A 116 -20.22 -12.54 -0.30
N ARG A 117 -19.03 -12.28 -0.82
CA ARG A 117 -17.76 -12.44 -0.12
C ARG A 117 -17.24 -11.15 0.52
N MET A 118 -17.92 -10.03 0.38
CA MET A 118 -17.52 -8.76 0.96
C MET A 118 -17.77 -8.69 2.47
N PHE A 119 -16.88 -8.02 3.16
CA PHE A 119 -16.98 -7.66 4.57
C PHE A 119 -16.69 -6.16 4.71
N LEU A 120 -17.71 -5.39 5.10
CA LEU A 120 -17.57 -3.94 5.16
C LEU A 120 -16.99 -3.50 6.48
N LEU A 121 -15.93 -2.69 6.42
CA LEU A 121 -15.23 -2.14 7.58
C LEU A 121 -14.86 -0.67 7.32
N ASN A 122 -15.24 0.22 8.22
CA ASN A 122 -14.89 1.63 8.12
C ASN A 122 -13.71 2.00 9.04
N PRO A 123 -12.97 3.07 8.77
CA PRO A 123 -11.99 3.60 9.70
C PRO A 123 -12.55 3.76 11.13
N GLY A 124 -11.76 3.35 12.13
CA GLY A 124 -12.14 3.31 13.54
C GLY A 124 -12.79 1.99 13.99
N GLN A 125 -13.20 1.13 13.06
CA GLN A 125 -13.69 -0.22 13.38
C GLN A 125 -12.54 -1.23 13.42
N THR A 126 -12.78 -2.40 14.00
CA THR A 126 -11.77 -3.47 14.14
C THR A 126 -12.22 -4.77 13.49
N LEU A 127 -11.26 -5.50 12.94
CA LEU A 127 -11.39 -6.87 12.45
C LEU A 127 -10.71 -7.82 13.45
N ASP A 128 -11.46 -8.78 14.00
CA ASP A 128 -10.91 -9.88 14.78
C ASP A 128 -10.38 -10.97 13.84
N VAL A 129 -9.11 -11.29 13.95
CA VAL A 129 -8.43 -12.33 13.15
C VAL A 129 -8.02 -13.53 14.01
N GLY A 130 -8.65 -13.68 15.18
CA GLY A 130 -8.64 -14.84 16.04
C GLY A 130 -7.58 -14.85 17.14
N ASP A 131 -6.42 -14.26 16.94
CA ASP A 131 -5.36 -14.07 17.94
C ASP A 131 -5.05 -12.61 18.21
N ARG A 132 -5.56 -11.72 17.37
CA ARG A 132 -5.43 -10.26 17.48
C ARG A 132 -6.58 -9.54 16.77
N THR A 133 -6.67 -8.24 17.01
CA THR A 133 -7.59 -7.36 16.29
C THR A 133 -6.80 -6.34 15.47
N LEU A 134 -7.25 -6.09 14.24
CA LEU A 134 -6.69 -5.10 13.33
C LEU A 134 -7.61 -3.88 13.31
N LEU A 135 -7.08 -2.70 13.62
CA LEU A 135 -7.84 -1.43 13.60
C LEU A 135 -7.81 -0.85 12.19
N ALA A 136 -8.98 -0.62 11.60
CA ALA A 136 -9.07 0.12 10.34
C ALA A 136 -8.72 1.60 10.55
N VAL A 137 -7.82 2.13 9.73
CA VAL A 137 -7.31 3.49 9.83
C VAL A 137 -7.53 4.22 8.51
N LYS A 138 -7.93 5.48 8.56
CA LYS A 138 -7.88 6.36 7.39
C LYS A 138 -6.45 6.86 7.25
N PRO A 139 -5.73 6.54 6.15
CA PRO A 139 -4.39 7.06 5.93
C PRO A 139 -4.39 8.59 5.78
N PRO A 140 -3.27 9.28 6.10
CA PRO A 140 -3.24 10.75 6.04
C PRO A 140 -3.27 11.31 4.61
N THR A 141 -2.82 10.55 3.63
CA THR A 141 -2.97 10.84 2.20
C THR A 141 -3.62 9.67 1.49
N TYR A 142 -4.35 9.96 0.43
CA TYR A 142 -5.06 8.96 -0.38
C TYR A 142 -5.60 9.62 -1.66
N ASP A 143 -5.66 8.89 -2.74
CA ASP A 143 -6.27 9.30 -4.01
C ASP A 143 -7.77 8.97 -4.07
N ALA A 144 -8.20 7.94 -3.33
CA ALA A 144 -9.55 7.41 -3.37
C ALA A 144 -10.30 7.52 -2.02
N PRO A 145 -11.59 7.91 -1.99
CA PRO A 145 -12.34 8.11 -0.75
C PRO A 145 -12.51 6.83 0.07
N GLU A 146 -12.51 5.67 -0.57
CA GLU A 146 -12.61 4.36 0.09
C GLU A 146 -11.34 3.88 0.75
N THR A 147 -10.18 4.51 0.50
CA THR A 147 -8.88 4.05 1.00
C THR A 147 -8.89 3.84 2.51
N THR A 148 -8.47 2.65 2.94
CA THR A 148 -8.26 2.27 4.34
C THR A 148 -6.91 1.60 4.49
N GLY A 149 -6.15 2.01 5.49
CA GLY A 149 -5.06 1.22 6.03
C GLY A 149 -5.51 0.41 7.24
N LEU A 150 -4.58 -0.26 7.89
CA LEU A 150 -4.82 -0.94 9.15
C LEU A 150 -3.66 -0.76 10.13
N PHE A 151 -3.97 -0.81 11.42
CA PHE A 151 -2.98 -0.83 12.49
C PHE A 151 -3.10 -2.12 13.31
N ASP A 152 -1.99 -2.87 13.37
CA ASP A 152 -1.85 -4.04 14.23
C ASP A 152 -1.16 -3.63 15.54
N HIS A 153 -1.93 -3.57 16.62
CA HIS A 153 -1.41 -3.23 17.95
C HIS A 153 -0.39 -4.24 18.47
N GLN A 154 -0.51 -5.52 18.10
CA GLN A 154 0.38 -6.58 18.57
C GLN A 154 1.81 -6.40 18.04
N SER A 155 1.96 -6.15 16.76
CA SER A 155 3.26 -5.90 16.13
C SER A 155 3.69 -4.44 16.20
N GLY A 156 2.78 -3.50 16.47
CA GLY A 156 3.02 -2.07 16.36
C GLY A 156 3.23 -1.62 14.92
N THR A 157 2.53 -2.26 13.98
CA THR A 157 2.69 -2.02 12.54
C THR A 157 1.49 -1.29 11.98
N LEU A 158 1.75 -0.19 11.29
CA LEU A 158 0.78 0.50 10.42
C LEU A 158 1.00 0.07 8.98
N ILE A 159 -0.02 -0.51 8.36
CA ILE A 159 -0.09 -0.71 6.91
C ILE A 159 -0.92 0.44 6.35
N SER A 160 -0.29 1.31 5.57
CA SER A 160 -0.77 2.67 5.30
C SER A 160 -1.37 2.87 3.90
N ALA A 161 -1.65 1.79 3.16
CA ALA A 161 -1.97 1.87 1.73
C ALA A 161 -0.87 2.67 1.01
N ASP A 162 -1.21 3.61 0.16
CA ASP A 162 -0.29 4.43 -0.65
C ASP A 162 0.39 5.55 0.11
N SER A 163 -0.19 5.90 1.26
CA SER A 163 0.38 6.93 2.13
C SER A 163 1.83 6.59 2.51
N PHE A 164 2.69 7.58 2.56
CA PHE A 164 4.13 7.46 2.78
C PHE A 164 4.91 6.79 1.64
N GLY A 165 4.30 6.53 0.49
CA GLY A 165 5.00 6.05 -0.70
C GLY A 165 6.08 7.01 -1.18
N ALA A 166 6.99 6.52 -2.02
CA ALA A 166 8.04 7.33 -2.64
C ALA A 166 8.44 6.80 -4.03
N MET A 167 8.68 7.72 -4.95
CA MET A 167 9.39 7.43 -6.19
C MET A 167 10.86 7.22 -5.88
N LEU A 168 11.42 6.06 -6.21
CA LEU A 168 12.80 5.69 -5.91
C LEU A 168 13.66 5.65 -7.19
N GLN A 169 14.96 5.89 -7.06
CA GLN A 169 15.87 5.75 -8.19
C GLN A 169 16.14 4.28 -8.53
N GLU A 170 16.18 3.43 -7.52
CA GLU A 170 16.44 1.99 -7.62
C GLU A 170 15.72 1.24 -6.49
N PRO A 171 15.53 -0.09 -6.61
CA PRO A 171 15.00 -0.91 -5.52
C PRO A 171 15.86 -0.83 -4.27
N ALA A 172 15.23 -0.85 -3.11
CA ALA A 172 15.89 -0.89 -1.80
C ALA A 172 15.23 -1.93 -0.89
N ASP A 173 16.00 -2.48 0.05
CA ASP A 173 15.50 -3.49 0.98
C ASP A 173 14.71 -2.89 2.14
N ALA A 174 15.13 -1.73 2.62
CA ALA A 174 14.46 -0.98 3.67
C ALA A 174 14.48 0.53 3.37
N ALA A 175 13.51 1.27 3.90
CA ALA A 175 13.48 2.72 3.74
C ALA A 175 14.70 3.42 4.38
N SER A 176 15.34 2.77 5.38
CA SER A 176 16.58 3.26 6.00
C SER A 176 17.80 3.19 5.10
N ASP A 177 17.76 2.40 4.04
CA ASP A 177 18.89 2.24 3.10
C ASP A 177 18.88 3.33 2.03
N ILE A 178 17.79 4.10 1.95
CA ILE A 178 17.61 5.20 1.01
C ILE A 178 18.22 6.46 1.61
N ASP A 179 18.98 7.22 0.80
CA ASP A 179 19.47 8.52 1.22
C ASP A 179 18.33 9.41 1.75
N PRO A 180 18.46 10.06 2.92
CA PRO A 180 17.34 10.79 3.54
C PRO A 180 16.78 11.91 2.67
N LYS A 181 17.60 12.55 1.85
CA LYS A 181 17.16 13.59 0.92
C LYS A 181 16.40 12.97 -0.25
N ALA A 182 16.91 11.88 -0.81
CA ALA A 182 16.23 11.14 -1.90
C ALA A 182 14.89 10.58 -1.43
N LEU A 183 14.82 10.01 -0.21
CA LEU A 183 13.56 9.54 0.38
C LEU A 183 12.54 10.67 0.52
N ARG A 184 12.95 11.84 1.01
CA ARG A 184 12.07 13.00 1.15
C ARG A 184 11.59 13.51 -0.21
N GLU A 185 12.50 13.68 -1.17
CA GLU A 185 12.15 14.18 -2.52
C GLU A 185 11.25 13.20 -3.26
N GLY A 186 11.56 11.89 -3.20
CA GLY A 186 10.73 10.84 -3.76
C GLY A 186 9.34 10.77 -3.11
N GLY A 187 9.27 10.93 -1.78
CA GLY A 187 8.01 10.99 -1.05
C GLY A 187 7.17 12.23 -1.40
N HIS A 188 7.78 13.39 -1.58
CA HIS A 188 7.08 14.60 -2.04
C HIS A 188 6.56 14.44 -3.47
N THR A 189 7.37 13.84 -4.37
CA THR A 189 6.93 13.53 -5.73
C THR A 189 5.73 12.61 -5.70
N TRP A 190 5.82 11.49 -4.96
CA TRP A 190 4.70 10.55 -4.83
C TRP A 190 3.45 11.22 -4.25
N ALA A 191 3.58 11.95 -3.15
CA ALA A 191 2.44 12.63 -2.52
C ALA A 191 1.77 13.65 -3.46
N SER A 192 2.51 14.27 -4.38
CA SER A 192 1.95 15.18 -5.38
C SER A 192 1.22 14.46 -6.53
N ILE A 193 1.50 13.17 -6.75
CA ILE A 193 0.82 12.30 -7.71
C ILE A 193 -0.43 11.69 -7.06
N ASP A 194 -0.26 11.03 -5.93
CA ASP A 194 -1.27 10.25 -5.21
C ASP A 194 -2.33 11.15 -4.53
N ALA A 195 -1.89 12.27 -3.98
CA ALA A 195 -2.75 13.21 -3.26
C ALA A 195 -2.61 14.65 -3.78
N PRO A 196 -2.96 14.93 -5.06
CA PRO A 196 -2.78 16.26 -5.66
C PRO A 196 -3.57 17.36 -4.94
N TRP A 197 -4.57 16.99 -4.14
CA TRP A 197 -5.34 17.89 -3.29
C TRP A 197 -4.53 18.48 -2.12
N LEU A 198 -3.33 17.96 -1.81
CA LEU A 198 -2.45 18.52 -0.77
C LEU A 198 -2.10 20.00 -0.99
N GLY A 199 -2.06 20.47 -2.23
CA GLY A 199 -1.86 21.88 -2.54
C GLY A 199 -3.04 22.80 -2.15
N MET A 200 -4.18 22.25 -1.72
CA MET A 200 -5.43 22.97 -1.42
C MET A 200 -5.94 22.72 0.01
N ILE A 201 -5.12 22.14 0.89
CA ILE A 201 -5.56 21.73 2.22
C ILE A 201 -5.64 22.89 3.22
N ASP A 202 -6.44 22.68 4.24
CA ASP A 202 -6.35 23.37 5.52
C ASP A 202 -5.19 22.73 6.32
N ILE A 203 -4.12 23.47 6.53
CA ILE A 203 -2.87 22.97 7.14
C ILE A 203 -3.12 22.50 8.59
N ASP A 204 -3.98 23.18 9.34
CA ASP A 204 -4.27 22.81 10.73
C ASP A 204 -5.03 21.48 10.80
N LYS A 205 -5.99 21.27 9.90
CA LYS A 205 -6.72 20.00 9.79
C LYS A 205 -5.81 18.86 9.35
N PHE A 206 -4.93 19.12 8.40
CA PHE A 206 -3.95 18.13 7.97
C PHE A 206 -2.97 17.78 9.09
N GLY A 207 -2.47 18.80 9.83
CA GLY A 207 -1.65 18.60 11.02
C GLY A 207 -2.33 17.74 12.08
N ALA A 208 -3.65 17.96 12.32
CA ALA A 208 -4.43 17.12 13.22
C ALA A 208 -4.52 15.66 12.74
N THR A 209 -4.66 15.44 11.43
CA THR A 209 -4.63 14.07 10.84
C THR A 209 -3.29 13.40 11.08
N LEU A 210 -2.17 14.09 10.83
CA LEU A 210 -0.83 13.54 11.10
C LEU A 210 -0.63 13.22 12.59
N THR A 211 -1.11 14.09 13.47
CA THR A 211 -1.07 13.86 14.92
C THR A 211 -1.85 12.60 15.32
N ALA A 212 -3.01 12.36 14.72
CA ALA A 212 -3.79 11.15 14.98
C ALA A 212 -3.03 9.87 14.54
N ILE A 213 -2.30 9.91 13.43
CA ILE A 213 -1.43 8.80 13.01
C ILE A 213 -0.22 8.65 13.95
N GLU A 214 0.40 9.75 14.38
CA GLU A 214 1.51 9.72 15.34
C GLU A 214 1.10 9.05 16.67
N GLN A 215 -0.14 9.32 17.14
CA GLN A 215 -0.68 8.73 18.37
C GLN A 215 -0.85 7.21 18.33
N LEU A 216 -0.87 6.59 17.16
CA LEU A 216 -0.82 5.12 17.03
C LEU A 216 0.50 4.56 17.55
N ASN A 217 1.55 5.36 17.65
CA ASN A 217 2.91 4.96 18.07
C ASN A 217 3.43 3.77 17.23
N ALA A 218 3.18 3.79 15.93
CA ALA A 218 3.63 2.74 15.03
C ALA A 218 5.16 2.64 15.04
N ARG A 219 5.68 1.46 15.33
CA ARG A 219 7.11 1.14 15.25
C ARG A 219 7.54 0.90 13.81
N THR A 220 6.63 0.39 13.02
CA THR A 220 6.85 0.08 11.60
C THR A 220 5.73 0.66 10.77
N ILE A 221 6.10 1.25 9.64
CA ILE A 221 5.16 1.63 8.58
C ILE A 221 5.46 0.77 7.36
N LEU A 222 4.43 0.11 6.86
CA LEU A 222 4.42 -0.65 5.62
C LEU A 222 3.49 0.08 4.66
N SER A 223 4.05 0.70 3.64
CA SER A 223 3.31 1.34 2.55
C SER A 223 3.32 0.44 1.32
N SER A 224 2.25 0.47 0.54
CA SER A 224 2.20 -0.21 -0.75
C SER A 224 3.31 0.29 -1.69
N HIS A 225 3.76 1.55 -1.49
CA HIS A 225 4.73 2.20 -2.37
C HIS A 225 6.02 2.67 -1.66
N LEU A 226 6.43 1.96 -0.60
CA LEU A 226 7.71 2.18 0.06
C LEU A 226 8.29 0.85 0.57
N PRO A 227 9.60 0.63 0.54
CA PRO A 227 10.22 -0.43 1.33
C PRO A 227 9.91 -0.28 2.83
N PRO A 228 9.91 -1.36 3.62
CA PRO A 228 9.57 -1.31 5.04
C PRO A 228 10.33 -0.24 5.81
N ALA A 229 9.59 0.59 6.55
CA ALA A 229 10.13 1.70 7.34
C ALA A 229 10.07 1.37 8.84
N ILE A 230 11.12 0.73 9.35
CA ILE A 230 11.23 0.29 10.75
C ILE A 230 11.84 1.42 11.58
N ASN A 231 11.17 1.83 12.67
CA ASN A 231 11.55 2.94 13.54
C ASN A 231 11.70 4.30 12.81
N MET A 232 11.01 4.48 11.68
CA MET A 232 11.09 5.70 10.87
C MET A 232 9.80 6.53 10.88
N SER A 233 8.81 6.19 11.70
CA SER A 233 7.48 6.85 11.70
C SER A 233 7.59 8.35 11.83
N LYS A 234 8.43 8.87 12.73
CA LYS A 234 8.63 10.31 12.89
C LYS A 234 9.24 10.97 11.65
N THR A 235 10.20 10.29 11.01
CA THR A 235 10.84 10.79 9.77
C THR A 235 9.81 10.89 8.65
N LEU A 236 9.02 9.84 8.45
CA LEU A 236 8.00 9.80 7.41
C LEU A 236 6.88 10.82 7.64
N LEU A 237 6.41 10.97 8.90
CA LEU A 237 5.43 11.98 9.26
C LEU A 237 5.95 13.40 9.01
N ASN A 238 7.21 13.69 9.38
CA ASN A 238 7.83 14.98 9.12
C ASN A 238 7.98 15.26 7.61
N ASN A 239 8.38 14.25 6.82
CA ASN A 239 8.46 14.40 5.37
C ASN A 239 7.08 14.70 4.78
N LEU A 240 6.06 13.98 5.21
CA LEU A 240 4.69 14.16 4.71
C LEU A 240 4.10 15.52 5.15
N ALA A 241 4.44 16.00 6.35
CA ALA A 241 3.96 17.28 6.86
C ALA A 241 4.35 18.47 5.97
N ASP A 242 5.43 18.35 5.22
CA ASP A 242 5.91 19.39 4.28
C ASP A 242 5.48 19.14 2.83
N ALA A 243 4.89 17.98 2.52
CA ALA A 243 4.57 17.57 1.14
C ALA A 243 3.61 18.53 0.42
N TYR A 244 2.73 19.24 1.15
CA TYR A 244 1.84 20.25 0.57
C TYR A 244 2.58 21.42 -0.10
N ARG A 245 3.88 21.58 0.15
CA ARG A 245 4.74 22.60 -0.47
C ARG A 245 5.38 22.13 -1.76
N ALA A 246 5.27 20.84 -2.08
CA ALA A 246 5.80 20.31 -3.31
C ALA A 246 5.05 20.92 -4.52
N PRO A 247 5.73 21.17 -5.62
CA PRO A 247 5.05 21.59 -6.83
C PRO A 247 4.07 20.50 -7.28
N THR A 248 2.93 20.92 -7.84
CA THR A 248 1.97 19.99 -8.43
C THR A 248 2.67 19.16 -9.51
N PHE A 249 2.51 17.85 -9.44
CA PHE A 249 3.05 16.96 -10.46
C PHE A 249 2.39 17.26 -11.82
N VAL A 250 3.23 17.41 -12.83
CA VAL A 250 2.82 17.51 -14.23
C VAL A 250 3.51 16.38 -14.97
N GLY A 251 2.75 15.39 -15.40
CA GLY A 251 3.28 14.25 -16.15
C GLY A 251 3.86 14.65 -17.52
N PRO A 252 4.65 13.76 -18.13
CA PRO A 252 5.17 13.99 -19.48
C PRO A 252 4.03 14.14 -20.47
N ASP A 253 4.17 15.12 -21.37
CA ASP A 253 3.30 15.26 -22.53
C ASP A 253 3.67 14.25 -23.64
N GLN A 254 2.91 14.25 -24.74
CA GLN A 254 3.14 13.34 -25.86
C GLN A 254 4.57 13.46 -26.42
N GLN A 255 5.10 14.67 -26.52
CA GLN A 255 6.44 14.91 -27.07
C GLN A 255 7.54 14.33 -26.15
N MET A 256 7.35 14.44 -24.84
CA MET A 256 8.27 13.86 -23.87
C MET A 256 8.16 12.33 -23.86
N LEU A 257 6.94 11.79 -23.92
CA LEU A 257 6.73 10.32 -23.99
C LEU A 257 7.44 9.72 -25.21
N GLU A 258 7.30 10.34 -26.37
CA GLU A 258 7.98 9.88 -27.61
C GLU A 258 9.50 9.87 -27.45
N LYS A 259 10.09 10.85 -26.77
CA LYS A 259 11.52 10.88 -26.45
C LYS A 259 11.92 9.77 -25.48
N LEU A 260 11.13 9.52 -24.45
CA LEU A 260 11.39 8.46 -23.47
C LEU A 260 11.31 7.07 -24.09
N MET A 261 10.41 6.87 -25.08
CA MET A 261 10.26 5.58 -25.78
C MET A 261 11.33 5.37 -26.87
N ALA A 262 12.00 6.42 -27.32
CA ALA A 262 13.05 6.35 -28.34
C ALA A 262 14.46 6.19 -27.75
N ALA A 263 14.62 6.37 -26.45
CA ALA A 263 15.87 6.25 -25.71
C ALA A 263 16.10 4.84 -25.16
#